data_677a3903bd1051d0c44424c3e9349d1e
#
_entry.id   677a3903bd1051d0c44424c3e9349d1e
#
_cell.length_a   1.000
_cell.length_b   1.000
_cell.length_c   1.000
_cell.angle_alpha   90.00
_cell.angle_beta   90.00
_cell.angle_gamma   90.00
#
_symmetry.space_group_name_H-M   'P 1'
#
loop_
_entity.id
_entity.type
_entity.pdbx_description
1 polymer ?
#
loop_
_entity_poly.entity_id
_entity_poly.type
_entity_poly.pdbx_seq_one_letter_code
_entity_poly.pdbx_strand_id
1 'polypeptide(L)'
;MSNIVFTVNIENPDNPRRCKPYQVSIDSWKVWAKKNDCEVFILDQWVYDKKVMNPNWHKLLVFDLLENSGIEYDQVLIVDSDTYIHPDAPNIFEETDNKFCAVHNDGSYDWVMRSIETYSKHVFEGYMFDWSEYFNSGVMVVNKEHKTLFKDILEFYLTNQELVSGIQKNYGVGTDQPMINFFVQKNNVDLKLLP
;
A
#
# COMPACT_ATOMS: atom_id res chain seq x y z
N MET A 1 -12.89 9.54 16.52
CA MET A 1 -12.92 8.43 15.55
C MET A 1 -11.74 7.55 15.88
N SER A 2 -11.80 6.25 15.62
CA SER A 2 -10.68 5.34 15.87
C SER A 2 -9.70 5.32 14.68
N ASN A 3 -8.44 5.01 14.94
CA ASN A 3 -7.48 4.69 13.89
C ASN A 3 -7.61 3.23 13.51
N ILE A 4 -7.36 2.92 12.24
CA ILE A 4 -7.51 1.56 11.69
C ILE A 4 -6.16 1.05 11.18
N VAL A 5 -5.82 -0.19 11.51
CA VAL A 5 -4.79 -0.95 10.81
C VAL A 5 -5.48 -1.80 9.75
N PHE A 6 -5.16 -1.58 8.48
CA PHE A 6 -5.73 -2.31 7.35
C PHE A 6 -4.69 -3.22 6.71
N THR A 7 -5.04 -4.47 6.49
CA THR A 7 -4.18 -5.43 5.76
C THR A 7 -4.97 -6.32 4.81
N VAL A 8 -4.32 -6.72 3.72
CA VAL A 8 -4.86 -7.65 2.73
C VAL A 8 -4.24 -9.02 2.93
N ASN A 9 -5.03 -10.00 3.36
CA ASN A 9 -4.60 -11.38 3.57
C ASN A 9 -5.52 -12.38 2.86
N ILE A 10 -5.67 -12.21 1.55
CA ILE A 10 -6.51 -13.07 0.72
C ILE A 10 -5.80 -14.41 0.49
N GLU A 11 -6.46 -15.51 0.84
CA GLU A 11 -5.95 -16.84 0.53
C GLU A 11 -5.84 -17.04 -0.99
N ASN A 12 -4.65 -17.42 -1.43
CA ASN A 12 -4.43 -17.84 -2.79
C ASN A 12 -4.37 -19.38 -2.84
N PRO A 13 -5.42 -20.06 -3.38
CA PRO A 13 -5.44 -21.52 -3.48
C PRO A 13 -4.25 -22.10 -4.24
N ASP A 14 -3.68 -21.32 -5.15
CA ASP A 14 -2.50 -21.73 -5.93
C ASP A 14 -1.20 -21.66 -5.12
N ASN A 15 -1.21 -21.00 -3.94
CA ASN A 15 -0.06 -20.92 -3.04
C ASN A 15 -0.45 -20.91 -1.54
N PRO A 16 -1.01 -22.01 -1.03
CA PRO A 16 -1.50 -22.07 0.35
C PRO A 16 -0.41 -21.98 1.42
N ARG A 17 0.87 -22.10 1.03
CA ARG A 17 2.00 -22.03 1.97
C ARG A 17 2.28 -20.61 2.46
N ARG A 18 1.78 -19.57 1.80
CA ARG A 18 1.96 -18.18 2.18
C ARG A 18 1.16 -17.77 3.42
N CYS A 19 0.00 -18.38 3.65
CA CYS A 19 -0.93 -17.94 4.69
C CYS A 19 -0.39 -18.11 6.12
N LYS A 20 0.41 -19.15 6.40
CA LYS A 20 0.93 -19.40 7.75
C LYS A 20 1.95 -18.36 8.26
N PRO A 21 2.98 -17.97 7.48
CA PRO A 21 3.86 -16.87 7.85
C PRO A 21 3.12 -15.56 8.05
N TYR A 22 2.13 -15.27 7.21
CA TYR A 22 1.33 -14.04 7.30
C TYR A 22 0.46 -13.97 8.56
N GLN A 23 0.06 -15.11 9.12
CA GLN A 23 -0.65 -15.11 10.40
C GLN A 23 0.19 -14.51 11.52
N VAL A 24 1.50 -14.79 11.57
CA VAL A 24 2.42 -14.21 12.56
C VAL A 24 2.50 -12.69 12.39
N SER A 25 2.58 -12.21 11.16
CA SER A 25 2.51 -10.78 10.84
C SER A 25 1.21 -10.15 11.39
N ILE A 26 0.07 -10.71 11.00
CA ILE A 26 -1.25 -10.22 11.41
C ILE A 26 -1.38 -10.20 12.94
N ASP A 27 -0.90 -11.24 13.62
CA ASP A 27 -0.96 -11.31 15.08
C ASP A 27 -0.08 -10.24 15.72
N SER A 28 1.09 -9.91 15.15
CA SER A 28 1.92 -8.80 15.63
C SER A 28 1.18 -7.45 15.53
N TRP A 29 0.52 -7.20 14.39
CA TRP A 29 -0.26 -5.99 14.20
C TRP A 29 -1.50 -5.92 15.12
N LYS A 30 -2.16 -7.03 15.40
CA LYS A 30 -3.27 -7.09 16.38
C LYS A 30 -2.79 -6.74 17.80
N VAL A 31 -1.63 -7.23 18.20
CA VAL A 31 -1.05 -6.91 19.52
C VAL A 31 -0.73 -5.43 19.61
N TRP A 32 -0.06 -4.88 18.58
CA TRP A 32 0.27 -3.47 18.51
C TRP A 32 -0.97 -2.57 18.47
N ALA A 33 -1.95 -2.89 17.64
CA ALA A 33 -3.19 -2.14 17.51
C ALA A 33 -3.96 -2.07 18.82
N LYS A 34 -4.07 -3.20 19.55
CA LYS A 34 -4.69 -3.24 20.88
C LYS A 34 -3.99 -2.33 21.89
N LYS A 35 -2.64 -2.26 21.85
CA LYS A 35 -1.85 -1.39 22.72
C LYS A 35 -2.08 0.11 22.43
N ASN A 36 -2.34 0.44 21.18
CA ASN A 36 -2.53 1.81 20.70
C ASN A 36 -4.00 2.21 20.47
N ASP A 37 -4.93 1.44 21.02
CA ASP A 37 -6.38 1.69 20.93
C ASP A 37 -6.90 1.82 19.49
N CYS A 38 -6.40 0.96 18.61
CA CYS A 38 -6.75 0.91 17.19
C CYS A 38 -7.48 -0.39 16.85
N GLU A 39 -8.31 -0.34 15.82
CA GLU A 39 -8.97 -1.51 15.27
C GLU A 39 -8.15 -2.12 14.11
N VAL A 40 -8.31 -3.42 13.86
CA VAL A 40 -7.66 -4.11 12.73
C VAL A 40 -8.72 -4.60 11.76
N PHE A 41 -8.64 -4.12 10.52
CA PHE A 41 -9.47 -4.59 9.41
C PHE A 41 -8.64 -5.48 8.50
N ILE A 42 -9.06 -6.72 8.33
CA ILE A 42 -8.37 -7.71 7.48
C ILE A 42 -9.27 -8.03 6.29
N LEU A 43 -8.81 -7.70 5.09
CA LEU A 43 -9.45 -8.15 3.86
C LEU A 43 -8.97 -9.55 3.53
N ASP A 44 -9.82 -10.55 3.77
CA ASP A 44 -9.51 -11.98 3.55
C ASP A 44 -10.26 -12.58 2.34
N GLN A 45 -11.05 -11.78 1.64
CA GLN A 45 -11.85 -12.20 0.50
C GLN A 45 -11.50 -11.42 -0.76
N TRP A 46 -11.64 -12.07 -1.91
CA TRP A 46 -11.50 -11.43 -3.20
C TRP A 46 -12.65 -10.44 -3.46
N VAL A 47 -12.34 -9.17 -3.70
CA VAL A 47 -13.30 -8.17 -4.18
C VAL A 47 -13.38 -8.20 -5.70
N TYR A 48 -12.23 -8.32 -6.35
CA TYR A 48 -12.12 -8.56 -7.78
C TYR A 48 -11.63 -9.97 -8.05
N ASP A 49 -12.07 -10.59 -9.15
CA ASP A 49 -11.55 -11.90 -9.57
C ASP A 49 -10.03 -11.88 -9.70
N LYS A 50 -9.37 -12.99 -9.32
CA LYS A 50 -7.91 -13.13 -9.35
C LYS A 50 -7.29 -12.90 -10.73
N LYS A 51 -8.07 -13.04 -11.81
CA LYS A 51 -7.62 -12.76 -13.17
C LYS A 51 -7.63 -11.26 -13.48
N VAL A 52 -8.40 -10.49 -12.73
CA VAL A 52 -8.52 -9.04 -12.87
C VAL A 52 -7.54 -8.32 -11.96
N MET A 53 -7.38 -8.77 -10.72
CA MET A 53 -6.57 -8.06 -9.74
C MET A 53 -5.80 -9.00 -8.85
N ASN A 54 -4.49 -8.81 -8.74
CA ASN A 54 -3.68 -9.50 -7.75
C ASN A 54 -3.95 -8.98 -6.33
N PRO A 55 -3.72 -9.80 -5.27
CA PRO A 55 -4.03 -9.40 -3.89
C PRO A 55 -3.42 -8.07 -3.45
N ASN A 56 -2.18 -7.78 -3.85
CA ASN A 56 -1.47 -6.56 -3.46
C ASN A 56 -2.15 -5.26 -3.92
N TRP A 57 -2.90 -5.29 -5.02
CA TRP A 57 -3.67 -4.14 -5.51
C TRP A 57 -4.94 -3.87 -4.70
N HIS A 58 -5.46 -4.86 -3.95
CA HIS A 58 -6.67 -4.70 -3.15
C HIS A 58 -6.52 -3.68 -2.01
N LYS A 59 -5.28 -3.30 -1.64
CA LYS A 59 -5.05 -2.20 -0.69
C LYS A 59 -5.63 -0.87 -1.16
N LEU A 60 -5.78 -0.67 -2.47
CA LEU A 60 -6.40 0.53 -3.04
C LEU A 60 -7.91 0.65 -2.75
N LEU A 61 -8.55 -0.44 -2.33
CA LEU A 61 -9.99 -0.47 -2.00
C LEU A 61 -10.28 -0.06 -0.55
N VAL A 62 -9.26 0.28 0.23
CA VAL A 62 -9.36 0.48 1.68
C VAL A 62 -10.48 1.44 2.07
N PHE A 63 -10.60 2.58 1.40
CA PHE A 63 -11.61 3.58 1.72
C PHE A 63 -13.03 3.09 1.46
N ASP A 64 -13.26 2.51 0.28
CA ASP A 64 -14.57 1.98 -0.09
C ASP A 64 -14.99 0.79 0.81
N LEU A 65 -14.03 -0.05 1.20
CA LEU A 65 -14.29 -1.18 2.10
C LEU A 65 -14.69 -0.72 3.49
N LEU A 66 -13.98 0.25 4.06
CA LEU A 66 -14.29 0.79 5.38
C LEU A 66 -15.65 1.51 5.38
N GLU A 67 -15.90 2.34 4.38
CA GLU A 67 -17.17 3.08 4.25
C GLU A 67 -18.36 2.14 4.04
N ASN A 68 -18.23 1.15 3.15
CA ASN A 68 -19.29 0.14 2.91
C ASN A 68 -19.56 -0.74 4.13
N SER A 69 -18.56 -0.88 5.01
CA SER A 69 -18.69 -1.57 6.29
C SER A 69 -19.25 -0.69 7.42
N GLY A 70 -19.50 0.60 7.14
CA GLY A 70 -19.98 1.56 8.14
C GLY A 70 -18.94 1.91 9.20
N ILE A 71 -17.64 1.71 8.91
CA ILE A 71 -16.54 1.97 9.82
C ILE A 71 -16.09 3.41 9.67
N GLU A 72 -16.23 4.19 10.76
CA GLU A 72 -15.70 5.54 10.84
C GLU A 72 -14.26 5.53 11.34
N TYR A 73 -13.39 6.25 10.65
CA TYR A 73 -11.96 6.29 10.95
C TYR A 73 -11.41 7.72 10.88
N ASP A 74 -10.31 7.96 11.58
CA ASP A 74 -9.50 9.17 11.47
C ASP A 74 -8.35 8.97 10.50
N GLN A 75 -7.45 8.03 10.82
CA GLN A 75 -6.35 7.63 9.96
C GLN A 75 -6.38 6.12 9.73
N VAL A 76 -5.83 5.68 8.62
CA VAL A 76 -5.67 4.26 8.27
C VAL A 76 -4.20 3.94 8.02
N LEU A 77 -3.65 3.01 8.79
CA LEU A 77 -2.34 2.42 8.56
C LEU A 77 -2.50 1.17 7.70
N ILE A 78 -2.13 1.27 6.44
CA ILE A 78 -2.14 0.18 5.48
C ILE A 78 -0.83 -0.59 5.62
N VAL A 79 -0.91 -1.89 5.89
CA VAL A 79 0.28 -2.76 6.05
C VAL A 79 0.17 -4.00 5.16
N ASP A 80 1.27 -4.38 4.53
CA ASP A 80 1.35 -5.64 3.79
C ASP A 80 1.36 -6.82 4.78
N SER A 81 0.74 -7.93 4.40
CA SER A 81 0.59 -9.12 5.27
C SER A 81 1.90 -9.85 5.56
N ASP A 82 3.00 -9.45 4.97
CA ASP A 82 4.36 -9.97 5.22
C ASP A 82 5.23 -9.01 6.05
N THR A 83 4.65 -7.95 6.60
CA THR A 83 5.31 -7.02 7.52
C THR A 83 5.12 -7.45 8.98
N TYR A 84 6.09 -7.19 9.82
CA TYR A 84 6.04 -7.47 11.26
C TYR A 84 6.31 -6.19 12.05
N ILE A 85 5.51 -5.92 13.09
CA ILE A 85 5.74 -4.81 13.99
C ILE A 85 6.21 -5.29 15.37
N HIS A 86 7.21 -4.60 15.92
CA HIS A 86 7.63 -4.86 17.28
C HIS A 86 6.53 -4.39 18.26
N PRO A 87 6.21 -5.16 19.32
CA PRO A 87 5.12 -4.77 20.25
C PRO A 87 5.40 -3.47 21.01
N ASP A 88 6.66 -3.05 21.11
CA ASP A 88 7.05 -1.78 21.73
C ASP A 88 7.32 -0.65 20.72
N ALA A 89 6.96 -0.84 19.45
CA ALA A 89 7.01 0.24 18.49
C ALA A 89 6.08 1.40 18.95
N PRO A 90 6.47 2.66 18.72
CA PRO A 90 5.67 3.81 19.09
C PRO A 90 4.34 3.82 18.33
N ASN A 91 3.42 4.67 18.76
CA ASN A 91 2.17 4.91 18.05
C ASN A 91 2.46 5.66 16.75
N ILE A 92 2.42 4.95 15.63
CA ILE A 92 2.72 5.51 14.30
C ILE A 92 1.79 6.67 13.95
N PHE A 93 0.54 6.65 14.40
CA PHE A 93 -0.44 7.68 14.09
C PHE A 93 -0.12 9.04 14.72
N GLU A 94 0.65 9.08 15.78
CA GLU A 94 1.09 10.33 16.44
C GLU A 94 2.23 11.02 15.67
N GLU A 95 2.88 10.31 14.75
CA GLU A 95 4.02 10.81 13.97
C GLU A 95 3.64 11.34 12.59
N THR A 96 2.36 11.31 12.22
CA THR A 96 1.94 11.53 10.83
C THR A 96 1.77 12.99 10.42
N ASP A 97 1.59 13.91 11.38
CA ASP A 97 1.18 15.30 11.11
C ASP A 97 -0.07 15.38 10.20
N ASN A 98 -0.89 14.33 10.22
CA ASN A 98 -2.07 14.14 9.37
C ASN A 98 -1.78 14.12 7.85
N LYS A 99 -0.55 13.84 7.45
CA LYS A 99 -0.09 13.75 6.06
C LYS A 99 -0.23 12.33 5.51
N PHE A 100 -0.01 12.20 4.21
CA PHE A 100 0.32 10.90 3.63
C PHE A 100 1.69 10.47 4.15
N CYS A 101 1.75 9.36 4.87
CA CYS A 101 3.02 8.87 5.40
C CYS A 101 3.36 7.51 4.83
N ALA A 102 4.64 7.27 4.61
CA ALA A 102 5.17 5.98 4.22
C ALA A 102 6.59 5.80 4.74
N VAL A 103 7.08 4.57 4.74
CA VAL A 103 8.45 4.27 5.13
C VAL A 103 9.37 4.42 3.91
N HIS A 104 10.54 5.05 4.09
CA HIS A 104 11.54 5.16 3.02
C HIS A 104 11.91 3.77 2.48
N ASN A 105 12.11 3.65 1.18
CA ASN A 105 12.51 2.38 0.58
C ASN A 105 14.02 2.18 0.65
N ASP A 106 14.50 1.50 1.67
CA ASP A 106 15.92 1.17 1.87
C ASP A 106 16.42 0.01 0.98
N GLY A 107 15.63 -0.40 0.00
CA GLY A 107 15.96 -1.46 -0.92
C GLY A 107 17.11 -1.12 -1.87
N SER A 108 17.32 -1.99 -2.86
CA SER A 108 18.35 -1.79 -3.86
C SER A 108 18.12 -0.50 -4.67
N TYR A 109 19.08 0.41 -4.65
CA TYR A 109 19.09 1.63 -5.47
C TYR A 109 18.85 1.32 -6.96
N ASP A 110 19.53 0.29 -7.49
CA ASP A 110 19.34 -0.18 -8.87
C ASP A 110 17.86 -0.54 -9.15
N TRP A 111 17.22 -1.23 -8.24
CA TRP A 111 15.81 -1.60 -8.39
C TRP A 111 14.88 -0.39 -8.35
N VAL A 112 15.14 0.56 -7.44
CA VAL A 112 14.38 1.82 -7.34
C VAL A 112 14.51 2.62 -8.64
N MET A 113 15.74 2.87 -9.09
CA MET A 113 15.99 3.64 -10.30
C MET A 113 15.41 2.98 -11.54
N ARG A 114 15.57 1.67 -11.69
CA ARG A 114 14.97 0.90 -12.79
C ARG A 114 13.44 0.98 -12.77
N SER A 115 12.82 0.95 -11.59
CA SER A 115 11.38 1.12 -11.45
C SER A 115 10.96 2.53 -11.88
N ILE A 116 11.64 3.58 -11.37
CA ILE A 116 11.34 4.98 -11.74
C ILE A 116 11.51 5.17 -13.26
N GLU A 117 12.66 4.81 -13.83
CA GLU A 117 12.92 4.99 -15.26
C GLU A 117 11.92 4.24 -16.14
N THR A 118 11.59 3.00 -15.78
CA THR A 118 10.68 2.16 -16.57
C THR A 118 9.27 2.74 -16.56
N TYR A 119 8.73 3.06 -15.40
CA TYR A 119 7.38 3.62 -15.30
C TYR A 119 7.31 5.04 -15.88
N SER A 120 8.34 5.87 -15.67
CA SER A 120 8.47 7.17 -16.32
C SER A 120 8.32 7.07 -17.84
N LYS A 121 9.11 6.18 -18.45
CA LYS A 121 9.16 6.03 -19.91
C LYS A 121 7.88 5.43 -20.50
N HIS A 122 7.29 4.45 -19.84
CA HIS A 122 6.22 3.63 -20.45
C HIS A 122 4.82 4.02 -19.98
N VAL A 123 4.70 4.76 -18.88
CA VAL A 123 3.41 5.08 -18.25
C VAL A 123 3.22 6.58 -18.05
N PHE A 124 4.25 7.28 -17.60
CA PHE A 124 4.14 8.67 -17.13
C PHE A 124 4.83 9.70 -18.03
N GLU A 125 4.96 9.42 -19.33
CA GLU A 125 5.39 10.37 -20.37
C GLU A 125 6.72 11.09 -20.08
N GLY A 126 7.64 10.41 -19.42
CA GLY A 126 8.94 10.97 -19.06
C GLY A 126 8.98 11.71 -17.72
N TYR A 127 7.89 11.76 -16.97
CA TYR A 127 7.91 12.34 -15.63
C TYR A 127 8.86 11.57 -14.71
N MET A 128 9.73 12.31 -14.01
CA MET A 128 10.71 11.77 -13.07
C MET A 128 10.61 12.52 -11.75
N PHE A 129 10.95 11.87 -10.66
CA PHE A 129 11.07 12.47 -9.34
C PHE A 129 12.34 11.96 -8.64
N ASP A 130 12.72 12.59 -7.54
CA ASP A 130 13.94 12.24 -6.79
C ASP A 130 13.76 10.83 -6.17
N TRP A 131 14.72 9.95 -6.41
CA TRP A 131 14.71 8.60 -5.86
C TRP A 131 14.70 8.57 -4.32
N SER A 132 15.24 9.61 -3.68
CA SER A 132 15.23 9.74 -2.21
C SER A 132 13.82 9.91 -1.63
N GLU A 133 12.85 10.25 -2.46
CA GLU A 133 11.43 10.34 -2.10
C GLU A 133 10.65 9.05 -2.40
N TYR A 134 11.33 8.03 -2.96
CA TYR A 134 10.71 6.75 -3.26
C TYR A 134 10.48 5.95 -1.98
N PHE A 135 9.24 5.60 -1.71
CA PHE A 135 8.84 4.91 -0.50
C PHE A 135 8.38 3.47 -0.73
N ASN A 136 8.42 2.67 0.33
CA ASN A 136 7.85 1.33 0.37
C ASN A 136 6.34 1.40 0.61
N SER A 137 5.54 0.81 -0.28
CA SER A 137 4.07 0.80 -0.18
C SER A 137 3.51 -0.28 0.76
N GLY A 138 4.39 -1.05 1.40
CA GLY A 138 4.01 -2.06 2.37
C GLY A 138 3.69 -1.51 3.77
N VAL A 139 3.98 -0.22 4.02
CA VAL A 139 3.59 0.50 5.23
C VAL A 139 3.26 1.94 4.86
N MET A 140 2.00 2.32 4.91
CA MET A 140 1.52 3.67 4.59
C MET A 140 0.46 4.12 5.58
N VAL A 141 0.50 5.39 5.99
CA VAL A 141 -0.63 5.99 6.74
C VAL A 141 -1.34 6.99 5.85
N VAL A 142 -2.64 6.88 5.79
CA VAL A 142 -3.52 7.72 4.97
C VAL A 142 -4.74 8.18 5.78
N ASN A 143 -5.42 9.20 5.28
CA ASN A 143 -6.68 9.70 5.83
C ASN A 143 -7.69 9.95 4.72
N LYS A 144 -8.87 10.49 5.05
CA LYS A 144 -9.97 10.72 4.08
C LYS A 144 -9.59 11.64 2.92
N GLU A 145 -8.62 12.53 3.08
CA GLU A 145 -8.15 13.44 2.01
C GLU A 145 -7.47 12.69 0.86
N HIS A 146 -6.92 11.50 1.14
CA HIS A 146 -6.24 10.66 0.14
C HIS A 146 -7.19 9.72 -0.63
N LYS A 147 -8.48 9.73 -0.34
CA LYS A 147 -9.46 8.84 -0.98
C LYS A 147 -9.49 9.00 -2.51
N THR A 148 -9.49 10.22 -2.99
CA THR A 148 -9.48 10.49 -4.44
C THR A 148 -8.23 9.94 -5.11
N LEU A 149 -7.06 10.13 -4.50
CA LEU A 149 -5.80 9.58 -4.98
C LEU A 149 -5.87 8.05 -5.17
N PHE A 150 -6.37 7.33 -4.17
CA PHE A 150 -6.50 5.87 -4.23
C PHE A 150 -7.47 5.42 -5.31
N LYS A 151 -8.58 6.17 -5.48
CA LYS A 151 -9.55 5.92 -6.54
C LYS A 151 -8.93 6.12 -7.93
N ASP A 152 -8.17 7.19 -8.11
CA ASP A 152 -7.52 7.50 -9.40
C ASP A 152 -6.47 6.42 -9.74
N ILE A 153 -5.69 5.95 -8.76
CA ILE A 153 -4.73 4.85 -8.96
C ILE A 153 -5.46 3.56 -9.34
N LEU A 154 -6.55 3.24 -8.66
CA LEU A 154 -7.35 2.06 -8.92
C LEU A 154 -7.96 2.10 -10.34
N GLU A 155 -8.55 3.21 -10.73
CA GLU A 155 -9.14 3.41 -12.07
C GLU A 155 -8.07 3.29 -13.15
N PHE A 156 -6.91 3.90 -12.93
CA PHE A 156 -5.78 3.78 -13.85
C PHE A 156 -5.33 2.33 -13.99
N TYR A 157 -5.16 1.61 -12.88
CA TYR A 157 -4.78 0.19 -12.92
C TYR A 157 -5.79 -0.65 -13.67
N LEU A 158 -7.09 -0.51 -13.37
CA LEU A 158 -8.16 -1.29 -14.02
C LEU A 158 -8.22 -1.03 -15.54
N THR A 159 -7.93 0.20 -15.96
CA THR A 159 -7.93 0.59 -17.37
C THR A 159 -6.67 0.12 -18.12
N ASN A 160 -5.53 0.00 -17.42
CA ASN A 160 -4.21 -0.23 -18.03
C ASN A 160 -3.56 -1.55 -17.60
N GLN A 161 -4.34 -2.56 -17.22
CA GLN A 161 -3.83 -3.83 -16.66
C GLN A 161 -2.80 -4.53 -17.54
N GLU A 162 -3.05 -4.61 -18.85
CA GLU A 162 -2.13 -5.27 -19.80
C GLU A 162 -0.79 -4.53 -19.87
N LEU A 163 -0.82 -3.19 -19.91
CA LEU A 163 0.38 -2.35 -19.91
C LEU A 163 1.17 -2.56 -18.62
N VAL A 164 0.54 -2.45 -17.47
CA VAL A 164 1.18 -2.59 -16.15
C VAL A 164 1.76 -3.99 -15.98
N SER A 165 1.00 -5.03 -16.31
CA SER A 165 1.46 -6.42 -16.23
C SER A 165 2.60 -6.70 -17.19
N GLY A 166 2.54 -6.13 -18.40
CA GLY A 166 3.59 -6.24 -19.40
C GLY A 166 4.91 -5.60 -18.93
N ILE A 167 4.84 -4.44 -18.32
CA ILE A 167 6.00 -3.75 -17.74
C ILE A 167 6.65 -4.61 -16.64
N GLN A 168 5.86 -5.10 -15.70
CA GLN A 168 6.35 -5.93 -14.61
C GLN A 168 7.05 -7.19 -15.12
N LYS A 169 6.43 -7.86 -16.07
CA LYS A 169 6.97 -9.11 -16.67
C LYS A 169 8.26 -8.89 -17.46
N ASN A 170 8.33 -7.80 -18.23
CA ASN A 170 9.43 -7.56 -19.16
C ASN A 170 10.65 -6.92 -18.49
N TYR A 171 10.45 -6.12 -17.45
CA TYR A 171 11.53 -5.33 -16.83
C TYR A 171 11.85 -5.75 -15.39
N GLY A 172 11.07 -6.65 -14.79
CA GLY A 172 11.30 -7.12 -13.41
C GLY A 172 11.22 -6.01 -12.36
N VAL A 173 10.34 -5.03 -12.58
CA VAL A 173 10.09 -3.91 -11.69
C VAL A 173 8.92 -4.17 -10.74
N GLY A 174 8.72 -3.29 -9.75
CA GLY A 174 7.65 -3.41 -8.78
C GLY A 174 6.24 -3.39 -9.38
N THR A 175 5.28 -3.80 -8.60
CA THR A 175 3.86 -3.90 -9.00
C THR A 175 3.08 -2.63 -8.65
N ASP A 176 2.46 -2.60 -7.50
CA ASP A 176 1.68 -1.46 -6.99
C ASP A 176 2.56 -0.32 -6.49
N GLN A 177 3.70 -0.62 -5.88
CA GLN A 177 4.58 0.37 -5.26
C GLN A 177 5.04 1.49 -6.20
N PRO A 178 5.61 1.22 -7.41
CA PRO A 178 5.97 2.30 -8.33
C PRO A 178 4.77 3.15 -8.72
N MET A 179 3.61 2.52 -8.95
CA MET A 179 2.39 3.23 -9.34
C MET A 179 1.95 4.21 -8.25
N ILE A 180 1.89 3.76 -7.00
CA ILE A 180 1.50 4.60 -5.86
C ILE A 180 2.50 5.77 -5.71
N ASN A 181 3.81 5.49 -5.79
CA ASN A 181 4.85 6.52 -5.75
C ASN A 181 4.64 7.58 -6.84
N PHE A 182 4.44 7.19 -8.09
CA PHE A 182 4.23 8.13 -9.19
C PHE A 182 2.99 8.99 -9.00
N PHE A 183 1.88 8.41 -8.56
CA PHE A 183 0.67 9.18 -8.31
C PHE A 183 0.84 10.16 -7.15
N VAL A 184 1.48 9.76 -6.06
CA VAL A 184 1.78 10.64 -4.92
C VAL A 184 2.63 11.83 -5.38
N GLN A 185 3.73 11.57 -6.08
CA GLN A 185 4.65 12.62 -6.54
C GLN A 185 4.03 13.52 -7.62
N LYS A 186 3.38 12.95 -8.61
CA LYS A 186 2.79 13.71 -9.73
C LYS A 186 1.63 14.62 -9.29
N ASN A 187 0.90 14.21 -8.25
CA ASN A 187 -0.19 15.03 -7.67
C ASN A 187 0.29 15.95 -6.54
N ASN A 188 1.60 16.04 -6.27
CA ASN A 188 2.18 16.86 -5.21
C ASN A 188 1.50 16.61 -3.84
N VAL A 189 1.24 15.34 -3.52
CA VAL A 189 0.68 14.96 -2.23
C VAL A 189 1.67 15.31 -1.13
N ASP A 190 1.19 15.89 -0.03
CA ASP A 190 2.05 16.22 1.11
C ASP A 190 2.54 14.94 1.81
N LEU A 191 3.70 14.46 1.35
CA LEU A 191 4.33 13.22 1.79
C LEU A 191 5.27 13.46 2.96
N LYS A 192 5.11 12.65 4.02
CA LYS A 192 6.07 12.54 5.12
C LYS A 192 6.68 11.14 5.13
N LEU A 193 7.98 11.04 4.93
CA LEU A 193 8.70 9.78 5.12
C LEU A 193 8.94 9.53 6.60
N LEU A 194 8.47 8.39 7.09
CA LEU A 194 8.72 7.91 8.44
C LEU A 194 10.09 7.24 8.51
N PRO A 195 10.78 7.33 9.66
CA PRO A 195 12.10 6.72 9.85
C PRO A 195 12.07 5.21 9.80
#